data_f37158be50349a264af506a1ad02974c
#
_entry.id   f37158be50349a264af506a1ad02974c
#
_cell.length_a   1.000
_cell.length_b   1.000
_cell.length_c   1.000
_cell.angle_alpha   90.00
_cell.angle_beta   90.00
_cell.angle_gamma   90.00
#
_symmetry.space_group_name_H-M   'P 1'
#
loop_
_entity.id
_entity.type
_entity.pdbx_description
1 polymer ?
#
loop_
_entity_poly.entity_id
_entity_poly.type
_entity_poly.pdbx_seq_one_letter_code
_entity_poly.pdbx_strand_id
1 'polypeptide(L)'
;ELDIVAGGGAVFKAVRGEYGAGKTFFTRHLAEQALRRGFASAEVQISETETPLHRLETVYRRITESLRTSSMPASAFRPILDSWLFTLESDAVAADPSLEYANEASITTAVESLLERRLASVSSRTPVFAQALRGYRTAVISGDGATADGLATWMGGQPHVAAAAKRAAGIRGELDHFGAMGFLQGLLAVLRDAGHPGLVLILDEVETLQRVRGDVRDKAFNALRQLIDEVDSGRFPGLYLLVTGTPAFYEGPSGVARLAPLAQRLATDF
;
A
#
# COMPACT_ATOMS: atom_id res chain seq x y z
N GLU A 1 16.78 -5.43 9.03
CA GLU A 1 15.60 -5.69 8.19
C GLU A 1 15.05 -4.41 7.56
N LEU A 2 14.85 -3.31 8.34
CA LEU A 2 14.46 -2.02 7.76
C LEU A 2 15.48 -1.52 6.71
N ASP A 3 16.76 -1.83 6.86
CA ASP A 3 17.80 -1.46 5.88
C ASP A 3 17.65 -2.21 4.56
N ILE A 4 17.21 -3.49 4.61
CA ILE A 4 16.88 -4.28 3.42
C ILE A 4 15.72 -3.62 2.66
N VAL A 5 14.68 -3.20 3.39
CA VAL A 5 13.50 -2.57 2.80
C VAL A 5 13.86 -1.19 2.23
N ALA A 6 14.66 -0.40 2.95
CA ALA A 6 15.15 0.89 2.46
C ALA A 6 15.98 0.75 1.18
N GLY A 7 16.76 -0.33 1.05
CA GLY A 7 17.49 -0.70 -0.17
C GLY A 7 16.60 -1.18 -1.33
N GLY A 8 15.29 -1.23 -1.14
CA GLY A 8 14.33 -1.68 -2.16
C GLY A 8 14.01 -3.18 -2.11
N GLY A 9 14.49 -3.89 -1.09
CA GLY A 9 14.03 -5.25 -0.80
C GLY A 9 12.63 -5.27 -0.22
N ALA A 10 12.12 -6.48 0.00
CA ALA A 10 10.89 -6.73 0.73
C ALA A 10 11.16 -7.71 1.87
N VAL A 11 10.43 -7.56 2.99
CA VAL A 11 10.59 -8.40 4.17
C VAL A 11 9.22 -8.83 4.67
N PHE A 12 9.08 -10.12 4.95
CA PHE A 12 7.93 -10.68 5.64
C PHE A 12 8.33 -11.16 7.03
N LYS A 13 7.52 -10.85 8.04
CA LYS A 13 7.66 -11.38 9.41
C LYS A 13 6.33 -11.75 10.01
N ALA A 14 6.34 -12.82 10.80
CA ALA A 14 5.21 -13.25 11.60
C ALA A 14 5.56 -13.15 13.09
N VAL A 15 4.69 -12.49 13.86
CA VAL A 15 4.80 -12.37 15.32
C VAL A 15 3.77 -13.27 15.97
N ARG A 16 4.26 -14.19 16.78
CA ARG A 16 3.47 -15.17 17.50
C ARG A 16 3.43 -14.83 18.98
N GLY A 17 2.26 -14.83 19.58
CA GLY A 17 2.10 -14.60 21.03
C GLY A 17 0.66 -14.76 21.49
N GLU A 18 0.47 -15.19 22.73
CA GLU A 18 -0.84 -15.28 23.35
C GLU A 18 -1.51 -13.90 23.49
N TYR A 19 -2.80 -13.90 23.80
CA TYR A 19 -3.49 -12.66 24.16
C TYR A 19 -2.81 -12.01 25.38
N GLY A 20 -2.55 -10.71 25.29
CA GLY A 20 -1.85 -9.98 26.35
C GLY A 20 -0.33 -10.13 26.35
N ALA A 21 0.28 -10.92 25.47
CA ALA A 21 1.74 -11.10 25.39
C ALA A 21 2.52 -9.88 24.84
N GLY A 22 1.85 -8.76 24.57
CA GLY A 22 2.51 -7.54 24.12
C GLY A 22 2.70 -7.42 22.60
N LYS A 23 2.04 -8.25 21.76
CA LYS A 23 2.13 -8.16 20.29
C LYS A 23 1.86 -6.75 19.77
N THR A 24 0.76 -6.14 20.18
CA THR A 24 0.38 -4.78 19.79
C THR A 24 1.39 -3.73 20.27
N PHE A 25 1.98 -3.90 21.45
CA PHE A 25 3.05 -3.01 21.90
C PHE A 25 4.28 -3.13 21.01
N PHE A 26 4.68 -4.35 20.67
CA PHE A 26 5.81 -4.61 19.77
C PHE A 26 5.58 -4.01 18.37
N THR A 27 4.40 -4.21 17.78
CA THR A 27 4.09 -3.69 16.44
C THR A 27 4.08 -2.17 16.42
N ARG A 28 3.51 -1.52 17.45
CA ARG A 28 3.54 -0.06 17.60
C ARG A 28 4.96 0.46 17.77
N HIS A 29 5.77 -0.21 18.60
CA HIS A 29 7.16 0.18 18.76
C HIS A 29 7.93 0.09 17.44
N LEU A 30 7.75 -0.98 16.67
CA LEU A 30 8.37 -1.13 15.34
C LEU A 30 7.91 -0.03 14.38
N ALA A 31 6.60 0.26 14.35
CA ALA A 31 6.04 1.32 13.53
C ALA A 31 6.64 2.70 13.88
N GLU A 32 6.75 3.01 15.18
CA GLU A 32 7.37 4.26 15.62
C GLU A 32 8.87 4.35 15.26
N GLN A 33 9.61 3.25 15.36
CA GLN A 33 11.01 3.21 14.90
C GLN A 33 11.11 3.41 13.39
N ALA A 34 10.21 2.82 12.61
CA ALA A 34 10.15 2.99 11.17
C ALA A 34 9.81 4.45 10.78
N LEU A 35 8.81 5.06 11.44
CA LEU A 35 8.45 6.46 11.23
C LEU A 35 9.62 7.41 11.51
N ARG A 36 10.38 7.18 12.59
CA ARG A 36 11.60 7.98 12.90
C ARG A 36 12.67 7.85 11.83
N ARG A 37 12.67 6.76 11.07
CA ARG A 37 13.58 6.51 9.94
C ARG A 37 13.01 6.96 8.60
N GLY A 38 11.88 7.68 8.60
CA GLY A 38 11.25 8.23 7.40
C GLY A 38 10.32 7.29 6.64
N PHE A 39 10.12 6.04 7.11
CA PHE A 39 9.16 5.12 6.51
C PHE A 39 7.74 5.62 6.69
N ALA A 40 6.87 5.22 5.77
CA ALA A 40 5.44 5.23 6.03
C ALA A 40 5.05 3.98 6.86
N SER A 41 3.94 4.07 7.58
CA SER A 41 3.39 2.95 8.34
C SER A 41 1.88 2.87 8.16
N ALA A 42 1.34 1.63 8.09
CA ALA A 42 -0.09 1.36 8.10
C ALA A 42 -0.37 0.15 9.00
N GLU A 43 -1.44 0.23 9.78
CA GLU A 43 -1.88 -0.86 10.65
C GLU A 43 -3.33 -1.22 10.31
N VAL A 44 -3.55 -2.49 10.02
CA VAL A 44 -4.85 -3.03 9.61
C VAL A 44 -5.22 -4.17 10.53
N GLN A 45 -6.27 -3.98 11.30
CA GLN A 45 -6.85 -5.04 12.10
C GLN A 45 -7.72 -5.95 11.22
N ILE A 46 -7.36 -7.22 11.13
CA ILE A 46 -8.12 -8.22 10.40
C ILE A 46 -9.34 -8.63 11.22
N SER A 47 -10.49 -8.70 10.56
CA SER A 47 -11.74 -9.07 11.19
C SER A 47 -12.63 -9.89 10.25
N GLU A 48 -13.65 -10.52 10.80
CA GLU A 48 -14.58 -11.36 10.02
C GLU A 48 -15.46 -10.55 9.07
N THR A 49 -15.84 -9.34 9.47
CA THR A 49 -16.88 -8.54 8.79
C THR A 49 -16.35 -7.26 8.19
N GLU A 50 -15.53 -6.49 8.93
CA GLU A 50 -15.10 -5.17 8.49
C GLU A 50 -13.86 -5.20 7.59
N THR A 51 -12.91 -6.09 7.91
CA THR A 51 -11.66 -6.22 7.17
C THR A 51 -11.33 -7.70 6.92
N PRO A 52 -12.18 -8.41 6.17
CA PRO A 52 -11.94 -9.81 5.88
C PRO A 52 -10.78 -9.95 4.88
N LEU A 53 -9.77 -10.74 5.25
CA LEU A 53 -8.53 -10.85 4.48
C LEU A 53 -8.74 -11.40 3.06
N HIS A 54 -9.80 -12.17 2.82
CA HIS A 54 -10.15 -12.65 1.48
C HIS A 54 -10.69 -11.55 0.54
N ARG A 55 -10.92 -10.33 1.05
CA ARG A 55 -11.29 -9.14 0.28
C ARG A 55 -10.14 -8.15 0.29
N LEU A 56 -9.15 -8.39 -0.57
CA LEU A 56 -7.93 -7.56 -0.61
C LEU A 56 -8.21 -6.10 -0.94
N GLU A 57 -9.28 -5.80 -1.68
CA GLU A 57 -9.74 -4.42 -1.92
C GLU A 57 -10.13 -3.70 -0.62
N THR A 58 -10.72 -4.42 0.33
CA THR A 58 -11.06 -3.88 1.65
C THR A 58 -9.79 -3.70 2.50
N VAL A 59 -8.87 -4.66 2.46
CA VAL A 59 -7.57 -4.57 3.15
C VAL A 59 -6.78 -3.37 2.63
N TYR A 60 -6.69 -3.21 1.30
CA TYR A 60 -6.01 -2.07 0.68
C TYR A 60 -6.61 -0.73 1.11
N ARG A 61 -7.94 -0.62 1.12
CA ARG A 61 -8.62 0.57 1.63
C ARG A 61 -8.23 0.88 3.07
N ARG A 62 -8.20 -0.12 3.95
CA ARG A 62 -7.76 0.07 5.35
C ARG A 62 -6.29 0.48 5.45
N ILE A 63 -5.43 -0.03 4.56
CA ILE A 63 -4.03 0.42 4.46
C ILE A 63 -3.99 1.92 4.19
N THR A 64 -4.71 2.41 3.20
CA THR A 64 -4.70 3.84 2.84
C THR A 64 -5.34 4.73 3.90
N GLU A 65 -6.40 4.26 4.57
CA GLU A 65 -7.06 4.96 5.68
C GLU A 65 -6.16 5.08 6.92
N SER A 66 -5.38 4.03 7.24
CA SER A 66 -4.49 4.00 8.40
C SER A 66 -3.07 4.51 8.09
N LEU A 67 -2.81 4.91 6.84
CA LEU A 67 -1.49 5.35 6.40
C LEU A 67 -1.06 6.61 7.15
N ARG A 68 0.18 6.57 7.65
CA ARG A 68 0.81 7.67 8.40
C ARG A 68 2.30 7.78 8.07
N THR A 69 2.83 8.96 8.25
CA THR A 69 4.25 9.28 8.15
C THR A 69 4.68 10.06 9.40
N SER A 70 5.97 10.33 9.55
CA SER A 70 6.47 11.16 10.66
C SER A 70 5.90 12.58 10.68
N SER A 71 5.60 13.15 9.51
CA SER A 71 5.00 14.48 9.35
C SER A 71 3.46 14.46 9.36
N MET A 72 2.85 13.32 9.02
CA MET A 72 1.39 13.13 8.90
C MET A 72 0.97 11.93 9.76
N PRO A 73 0.57 12.16 11.01
CA PRO A 73 0.27 11.08 11.96
C PRO A 73 -1.05 10.34 11.67
N ALA A 74 -1.86 10.85 10.74
CA ALA A 74 -3.11 10.22 10.28
C ALA A 74 -3.44 10.70 8.86
N SER A 75 -4.20 9.88 8.11
CA SER A 75 -4.75 10.22 6.79
C SER A 75 -3.68 10.71 5.79
N ALA A 76 -2.51 10.08 5.81
CA ALA A 76 -1.36 10.53 5.03
C ALA A 76 -1.47 10.26 3.52
N PHE A 77 -2.45 9.46 3.06
CA PHE A 77 -2.51 9.01 1.67
C PHE A 77 -2.54 10.18 0.67
N ARG A 78 -3.50 11.10 0.83
CA ARG A 78 -3.59 12.26 -0.07
C ARG A 78 -2.42 13.22 0.06
N PRO A 79 -1.99 13.65 1.26
CA PRO A 79 -0.78 14.45 1.41
C PRO A 79 0.48 13.86 0.76
N ILE A 80 0.59 12.53 0.73
CA ILE A 80 1.69 11.84 0.03
C ILE A 80 1.57 12.05 -1.49
N LEU A 81 0.37 11.94 -2.07
CA LEU A 81 0.17 12.21 -3.50
C LEU A 81 0.53 13.66 -3.85
N ASP A 82 0.10 14.63 -3.04
CA ASP A 82 0.41 16.04 -3.24
C ASP A 82 1.92 16.31 -3.12
N SER A 83 2.56 15.77 -2.08
CA SER A 83 4.01 15.87 -1.89
C SER A 83 4.80 15.24 -3.04
N TRP A 84 4.31 14.11 -3.54
CA TRP A 84 4.92 13.44 -4.69
C TRP A 84 4.84 14.28 -5.97
N LEU A 85 3.70 14.93 -6.25
CA LEU A 85 3.59 15.85 -7.38
C LEU A 85 4.56 17.03 -7.26
N PHE A 86 4.69 17.60 -6.06
CA PHE A 86 5.65 18.66 -5.79
C PHE A 86 7.10 18.20 -6.01
N THR A 87 7.44 16.97 -5.58
CA THR A 87 8.76 16.37 -5.82
C THR A 87 9.05 16.22 -7.31
N LEU A 88 8.04 15.81 -8.11
CA LEU A 88 8.19 15.71 -9.56
C LEU A 88 8.54 17.06 -10.21
N GLU A 89 7.90 18.14 -9.79
CA GLU A 89 8.20 19.49 -10.30
C GLU A 89 9.59 19.93 -9.90
N SER A 90 9.95 19.76 -8.63
CA SER A 90 11.28 20.11 -8.11
C SER A 90 12.39 19.34 -8.84
N ASP A 91 12.20 18.05 -9.07
CA ASP A 91 13.17 17.19 -9.73
C ASP A 91 13.29 17.50 -11.24
N ALA A 92 12.18 17.89 -11.89
CA ALA A 92 12.21 18.33 -13.28
C ALA A 92 13.06 19.61 -13.46
N VAL A 93 12.87 20.59 -12.57
CA VAL A 93 13.66 21.84 -12.56
C VAL A 93 15.11 21.56 -12.17
N ALA A 94 15.36 20.67 -11.21
CA ALA A 94 16.73 20.29 -10.83
C ALA A 94 17.48 19.58 -11.98
N ALA A 95 16.77 18.80 -12.81
CA ALA A 95 17.35 18.13 -13.97
C ALA A 95 17.62 19.07 -15.15
N ASP A 96 16.86 20.15 -15.27
CA ASP A 96 17.02 21.20 -16.28
C ASP A 96 16.80 22.57 -15.66
N PRO A 97 17.86 23.23 -15.15
CA PRO A 97 17.76 24.55 -14.53
C PRO A 97 17.21 25.66 -15.44
N SER A 98 17.20 25.46 -16.77
CA SER A 98 16.59 26.45 -17.69
C SER A 98 15.07 26.55 -17.49
N LEU A 99 14.45 25.55 -16.88
CA LEU A 99 13.03 25.53 -16.56
C LEU A 99 12.65 26.51 -15.45
N GLU A 100 13.60 26.93 -14.60
CA GLU A 100 13.33 27.93 -13.54
C GLU A 100 12.82 29.26 -14.13
N TYR A 101 13.27 29.60 -15.35
CA TYR A 101 12.88 30.81 -16.07
C TYR A 101 11.95 30.52 -17.25
N ALA A 102 11.49 29.27 -17.40
CA ALA A 102 10.63 28.86 -18.49
C ALA A 102 9.17 29.23 -18.24
N ASN A 103 8.38 29.22 -19.30
CA ASN A 103 6.94 29.36 -19.16
C ASN A 103 6.31 28.08 -18.57
N GLU A 104 5.11 28.19 -18.02
CA GLU A 104 4.35 27.12 -17.38
C GLU A 104 4.17 25.89 -18.30
N ALA A 105 3.99 26.11 -19.62
CA ALA A 105 3.81 25.01 -20.58
C ALA A 105 5.08 24.15 -20.71
N SER A 106 6.26 24.77 -20.69
CA SER A 106 7.54 24.04 -20.74
C SER A 106 7.78 23.22 -19.49
N ILE A 107 7.49 23.79 -18.30
CA ILE A 107 7.58 23.09 -17.02
C ILE A 107 6.60 21.90 -17.03
N THR A 108 5.35 22.12 -17.44
CA THR A 108 4.34 21.06 -17.53
C THR A 108 4.79 19.90 -18.41
N THR A 109 5.37 20.18 -19.58
CA THR A 109 5.87 19.15 -20.51
C THR A 109 7.03 18.37 -19.92
N ALA A 110 7.97 19.03 -19.23
CA ALA A 110 9.11 18.37 -18.59
C ALA A 110 8.65 17.45 -17.45
N VAL A 111 7.72 17.92 -16.61
CA VAL A 111 7.12 17.14 -15.52
C VAL A 111 6.33 15.95 -16.06
N GLU A 112 5.58 16.09 -17.15
CA GLU A 112 4.89 14.97 -17.81
C GLU A 112 5.87 13.91 -18.30
N SER A 113 6.95 14.31 -18.93
CA SER A 113 8.00 13.39 -19.36
C SER A 113 8.65 12.65 -18.19
N LEU A 114 8.88 13.33 -17.06
CA LEU A 114 9.42 12.73 -15.86
C LEU A 114 8.42 11.77 -15.22
N LEU A 115 7.15 12.18 -15.11
CA LEU A 115 6.04 11.36 -14.62
C LEU A 115 5.95 10.03 -15.40
N GLU A 116 5.96 10.09 -16.74
CA GLU A 116 5.88 8.88 -17.55
C GLU A 116 7.06 7.94 -17.32
N ARG A 117 8.27 8.45 -17.17
CA ARG A 117 9.44 7.62 -16.84
C ARG A 117 9.29 6.96 -15.46
N ARG A 118 8.87 7.71 -14.44
CA ARG A 118 8.70 7.19 -13.06
C ARG A 118 7.53 6.22 -12.95
N LEU A 119 6.45 6.45 -13.68
CA LEU A 119 5.31 5.55 -13.72
C LEU A 119 5.48 4.35 -14.68
N ALA A 120 6.56 4.24 -15.43
CA ALA A 120 6.72 3.17 -16.42
C ALA A 120 6.52 1.77 -15.83
N SER A 121 7.10 1.50 -14.66
CA SER A 121 6.96 0.21 -13.96
C SER A 121 5.55 0.00 -13.41
N VAL A 122 4.88 1.07 -12.95
CA VAL A 122 3.50 1.02 -12.45
C VAL A 122 2.55 0.87 -13.62
N SER A 123 2.75 1.60 -14.71
CA SER A 123 1.91 1.55 -15.92
C SER A 123 1.90 0.15 -16.56
N SER A 124 3.03 -0.56 -16.53
CA SER A 124 3.12 -1.91 -17.08
C SER A 124 2.39 -2.97 -16.23
N ARG A 125 2.32 -2.77 -14.92
CA ARG A 125 1.72 -3.73 -13.96
C ARG A 125 0.30 -3.36 -13.57
N THR A 126 0.04 -2.07 -13.41
CA THR A 126 -1.24 -1.54 -12.93
C THR A 126 -1.61 -0.27 -13.71
N PRO A 127 -1.96 -0.41 -15.00
CA PRO A 127 -2.17 0.74 -15.87
C PRO A 127 -3.28 1.69 -15.36
N VAL A 128 -4.31 1.13 -14.71
CA VAL A 128 -5.43 1.91 -14.17
C VAL A 128 -4.99 2.82 -13.02
N PHE A 129 -4.09 2.37 -12.14
CA PHE A 129 -3.53 3.20 -11.07
C PHE A 129 -2.70 4.36 -11.64
N ALA A 130 -1.82 4.07 -12.62
CA ALA A 130 -1.05 5.10 -13.30
C ALA A 130 -1.94 6.10 -14.04
N GLN A 131 -3.04 5.63 -14.65
CA GLN A 131 -4.02 6.48 -15.32
C GLN A 131 -4.74 7.41 -14.32
N ALA A 132 -5.10 6.89 -13.14
CA ALA A 132 -5.68 7.70 -12.07
C ALA A 132 -4.72 8.78 -11.55
N LEU A 133 -3.41 8.46 -11.41
CA LEU A 133 -2.39 9.44 -11.03
C LEU A 133 -2.23 10.56 -12.06
N ARG A 134 -2.27 10.25 -13.35
CA ARG A 134 -2.26 11.27 -14.42
C ARG A 134 -3.49 12.18 -14.33
N GLY A 135 -4.68 11.58 -14.19
CA GLY A 135 -5.92 12.33 -14.01
C GLY A 135 -5.91 13.20 -12.76
N TYR A 136 -5.36 12.68 -11.66
CA TYR A 136 -5.19 13.42 -10.42
C TYR A 136 -4.31 14.66 -10.62
N ARG A 137 -3.12 14.50 -11.25
CA ARG A 137 -2.24 15.62 -11.58
C ARG A 137 -2.96 16.65 -12.47
N THR A 138 -3.63 16.21 -13.51
CA THR A 138 -4.39 17.11 -14.41
C THR A 138 -5.42 17.91 -13.64
N ALA A 139 -6.17 17.28 -12.74
CA ALA A 139 -7.18 17.94 -11.91
C ALA A 139 -6.55 18.95 -10.94
N VAL A 140 -5.41 18.62 -10.33
CA VAL A 140 -4.67 19.53 -9.43
C VAL A 140 -4.19 20.78 -10.20
N ILE A 141 -3.56 20.61 -11.36
CA ILE A 141 -3.06 21.73 -12.19
C ILE A 141 -4.20 22.63 -12.67
N SER A 142 -5.33 22.04 -13.08
CA SER A 142 -6.49 22.81 -13.56
C SER A 142 -7.31 23.45 -12.43
N GLY A 143 -6.96 23.20 -11.16
CA GLY A 143 -7.73 23.68 -10.00
C GLY A 143 -9.08 22.98 -9.80
N ASP A 144 -9.32 21.85 -10.48
CA ASP A 144 -10.52 21.02 -10.28
C ASP A 144 -10.39 20.15 -9.01
N GLY A 145 -10.57 20.78 -7.85
CA GLY A 145 -10.50 20.13 -6.56
C GLY A 145 -11.47 18.97 -6.41
N ALA A 146 -12.67 19.04 -6.98
CA ALA A 146 -13.67 17.98 -6.87
C ALA A 146 -13.23 16.70 -7.61
N THR A 147 -12.66 16.83 -8.81
CA THR A 147 -12.09 15.70 -9.55
C THR A 147 -10.84 15.16 -8.85
N ALA A 148 -9.96 16.02 -8.35
CA ALA A 148 -8.78 15.61 -7.60
C ALA A 148 -9.18 14.81 -6.34
N ASP A 149 -10.12 15.30 -5.54
CA ASP A 149 -10.65 14.62 -4.35
C ASP A 149 -11.26 13.26 -4.69
N GLY A 150 -12.07 13.22 -5.74
CA GLY A 150 -12.66 11.98 -6.22
C GLY A 150 -11.63 10.95 -6.66
N LEU A 151 -10.59 11.35 -7.39
CA LEU A 151 -9.53 10.45 -7.85
C LEU A 151 -8.64 9.97 -6.71
N ALA A 152 -8.27 10.83 -5.77
CA ALA A 152 -7.52 10.43 -4.58
C ALA A 152 -8.34 9.42 -3.75
N THR A 153 -9.62 9.68 -3.56
CA THR A 153 -10.56 8.79 -2.85
C THR A 153 -10.65 7.43 -3.55
N TRP A 154 -10.76 7.42 -4.88
CA TRP A 154 -10.81 6.19 -5.67
C TRP A 154 -9.49 5.40 -5.62
N MET A 155 -8.34 6.07 -5.75
CA MET A 155 -7.02 5.45 -5.60
C MET A 155 -6.80 4.90 -4.18
N GLY A 156 -7.43 5.49 -3.17
CA GLY A 156 -7.47 4.98 -1.79
C GLY A 156 -8.37 3.75 -1.61
N GLY A 157 -9.01 3.25 -2.66
CA GLY A 157 -9.85 2.06 -2.61
C GLY A 157 -11.25 2.29 -2.04
N GLN A 158 -11.68 3.54 -1.92
CA GLN A 158 -13.05 3.86 -1.47
C GLN A 158 -14.07 3.46 -2.53
N PRO A 159 -15.15 2.76 -2.16
CA PRO A 159 -16.24 2.44 -3.07
C PRO A 159 -17.12 3.68 -3.33
N HIS A 160 -17.93 3.61 -4.38
CA HIS A 160 -18.97 4.61 -4.68
C HIS A 160 -18.46 6.02 -4.97
N VAL A 161 -17.26 6.15 -5.49
CA VAL A 161 -16.72 7.43 -5.95
C VAL A 161 -17.51 7.94 -7.16
N ALA A 162 -17.76 9.26 -7.19
CA ALA A 162 -18.52 9.91 -8.24
C ALA A 162 -18.04 9.53 -9.65
N ALA A 163 -18.97 9.11 -10.50
CA ALA A 163 -18.65 8.70 -11.87
C ALA A 163 -18.03 9.82 -12.72
N ALA A 164 -18.29 11.11 -12.38
CA ALA A 164 -17.69 12.24 -13.05
C ALA A 164 -16.17 12.28 -12.87
N ALA A 165 -15.68 12.13 -11.64
CA ALA A 165 -14.24 12.09 -11.35
C ALA A 165 -13.55 10.91 -12.08
N LYS A 166 -14.15 9.74 -12.03
CA LYS A 166 -13.61 8.56 -12.75
C LYS A 166 -13.55 8.77 -14.26
N ARG A 167 -14.60 9.36 -14.86
CA ARG A 167 -14.63 9.66 -16.31
C ARG A 167 -13.59 10.71 -16.72
N ALA A 168 -13.34 11.70 -15.89
CA ALA A 168 -12.32 12.72 -16.17
C ALA A 168 -10.92 12.11 -16.36
N ALA A 169 -10.62 11.03 -15.62
CA ALA A 169 -9.39 10.27 -15.79
C ALA A 169 -9.53 9.06 -16.77
N GLY A 170 -10.68 8.89 -17.42
CA GLY A 170 -10.94 7.77 -18.32
C GLY A 170 -11.01 6.39 -17.63
N ILE A 171 -11.18 6.35 -16.31
CA ILE A 171 -11.26 5.11 -15.53
C ILE A 171 -12.71 4.66 -15.31
N ARG A 172 -12.89 3.38 -15.08
CA ARG A 172 -14.21 2.75 -14.87
C ARG A 172 -14.15 1.74 -13.73
N GLY A 173 -15.30 1.47 -13.15
CA GLY A 173 -15.46 0.45 -12.11
C GLY A 173 -14.95 0.91 -10.75
N GLU A 174 -14.84 -0.07 -9.88
CA GLU A 174 -14.30 0.04 -8.52
C GLU A 174 -13.06 -0.84 -8.41
N LEU A 175 -12.25 -0.63 -7.39
CA LEU A 175 -11.15 -1.52 -7.07
C LEU A 175 -11.71 -2.88 -6.67
N ASP A 176 -11.24 -3.93 -7.33
CA ASP A 176 -11.60 -5.30 -7.01
C ASP A 176 -10.44 -6.04 -6.32
N HIS A 177 -10.72 -7.28 -5.92
CA HIS A 177 -9.75 -8.15 -5.27
C HIS A 177 -8.44 -8.31 -6.08
N PHE A 178 -8.55 -8.44 -7.40
CA PHE A 178 -7.37 -8.66 -8.27
C PHE A 178 -6.55 -7.39 -8.47
N GLY A 179 -7.21 -6.24 -8.50
CA GLY A 179 -6.54 -4.94 -8.63
C GLY A 179 -5.82 -4.49 -7.36
N ALA A 180 -6.26 -4.95 -6.19
CA ALA A 180 -5.74 -4.50 -4.90
C ALA A 180 -4.23 -4.68 -4.72
N MET A 181 -3.68 -5.80 -5.17
CA MET A 181 -2.23 -6.06 -5.14
C MET A 181 -1.46 -5.08 -6.03
N GLY A 182 -1.99 -4.79 -7.21
CA GLY A 182 -1.40 -3.80 -8.11
C GLY A 182 -1.47 -2.38 -7.53
N PHE A 183 -2.55 -2.03 -6.84
CA PHE A 183 -2.68 -0.74 -6.16
C PHE A 183 -1.68 -0.61 -5.01
N LEU A 184 -1.45 -1.68 -4.25
CA LEU A 184 -0.39 -1.69 -3.24
C LEU A 184 1.00 -1.49 -3.86
N GLN A 185 1.29 -2.13 -5.00
CA GLN A 185 2.53 -1.88 -5.75
C GLN A 185 2.64 -0.42 -6.21
N GLY A 186 1.55 0.15 -6.71
CA GLY A 186 1.49 1.56 -7.10
C GLY A 186 1.73 2.51 -5.93
N LEU A 187 1.12 2.24 -4.78
CA LEU A 187 1.35 3.00 -3.55
C LEU A 187 2.81 2.94 -3.11
N LEU A 188 3.43 1.76 -3.12
CA LEU A 188 4.85 1.61 -2.77
C LEU A 188 5.77 2.39 -3.72
N ALA A 189 5.46 2.39 -5.02
CA ALA A 189 6.22 3.17 -5.98
C ALA A 189 6.13 4.67 -5.70
N VAL A 190 4.91 5.19 -5.44
CA VAL A 190 4.70 6.60 -5.10
C VAL A 190 5.40 6.96 -3.79
N LEU A 191 5.28 6.15 -2.74
CA LEU A 191 5.94 6.38 -1.46
C LEU A 191 7.46 6.50 -1.62
N ARG A 192 8.08 5.58 -2.34
CA ARG A 192 9.54 5.58 -2.55
C ARG A 192 9.99 6.76 -3.39
N ASP A 193 9.24 7.09 -4.42
CA ASP A 193 9.53 8.24 -5.27
C ASP A 193 9.30 9.58 -4.56
N ALA A 194 8.38 9.63 -3.58
CA ALA A 194 8.18 10.77 -2.68
C ALA A 194 9.24 10.87 -1.56
N GLY A 195 10.27 10.01 -1.57
CA GLY A 195 11.40 10.05 -0.63
C GLY A 195 11.22 9.21 0.64
N HIS A 196 10.15 8.41 0.76
CA HIS A 196 10.03 7.47 1.86
C HIS A 196 10.82 6.19 1.55
N PRO A 197 11.60 5.64 2.51
CA PRO A 197 12.34 4.40 2.29
C PRO A 197 11.46 3.20 1.95
N GLY A 198 10.20 3.20 2.41
CA GLY A 198 9.22 2.16 2.18
C GLY A 198 8.03 2.25 3.12
N LEU A 199 7.27 1.16 3.18
CA LEU A 199 6.06 1.00 4.00
C LEU A 199 6.25 -0.14 5.01
N VAL A 200 5.99 0.11 6.28
CA VAL A 200 5.75 -0.92 7.30
C VAL A 200 4.25 -1.17 7.38
N LEU A 201 3.81 -2.31 6.88
CA LEU A 201 2.43 -2.75 6.90
C LEU A 201 2.25 -3.82 7.98
N ILE A 202 1.37 -3.56 8.92
CA ILE A 202 1.01 -4.46 10.02
C ILE A 202 -0.40 -5.00 9.76
N LEU A 203 -0.52 -6.33 9.65
CA LEU A 203 -1.80 -7.03 9.66
C LEU A 203 -1.96 -7.68 11.05
N ASP A 204 -2.77 -7.06 11.88
CA ASP A 204 -2.97 -7.51 13.27
C ASP A 204 -4.17 -8.45 13.40
N GLU A 205 -4.13 -9.35 14.37
CA GLU A 205 -5.20 -10.30 14.74
C GLU A 205 -5.62 -11.24 13.60
N VAL A 206 -4.65 -11.78 12.83
CA VAL A 206 -4.98 -12.74 11.76
C VAL A 206 -5.63 -14.04 12.28
N GLU A 207 -5.55 -14.34 13.56
CA GLU A 207 -6.25 -15.47 14.20
C GLU A 207 -7.77 -15.38 14.08
N THR A 208 -8.34 -14.21 13.84
CA THR A 208 -9.77 -14.04 13.56
C THR A 208 -10.23 -14.87 12.35
N LEU A 209 -9.33 -15.18 11.42
CA LEU A 209 -9.59 -16.07 10.29
C LEU A 209 -10.00 -17.48 10.71
N GLN A 210 -9.68 -17.93 11.93
CA GLN A 210 -10.10 -19.23 12.43
C GLN A 210 -11.60 -19.30 12.74
N ARG A 211 -12.24 -18.14 12.96
CA ARG A 211 -13.66 -18.03 13.40
C ARG A 211 -14.63 -18.02 12.22
N VAL A 212 -14.16 -17.71 11.02
CA VAL A 212 -15.01 -17.67 9.82
C VAL A 212 -15.34 -19.06 9.29
N ARG A 213 -16.39 -19.17 8.46
CA ARG A 213 -16.78 -20.43 7.80
C ARG A 213 -15.60 -21.00 6.99
N GLY A 214 -15.59 -22.33 6.85
CA GLY A 214 -14.49 -23.07 6.24
C GLY A 214 -14.11 -22.57 4.84
N ASP A 215 -15.10 -22.36 3.96
CA ASP A 215 -14.89 -21.86 2.60
C ASP A 215 -14.32 -20.45 2.56
N VAL A 216 -14.73 -19.58 3.47
CA VAL A 216 -14.23 -18.20 3.60
C VAL A 216 -12.81 -18.22 4.18
N ARG A 217 -12.58 -19.08 5.18
CA ARG A 217 -11.25 -19.27 5.78
C ARG A 217 -10.22 -19.74 4.78
N ASP A 218 -10.56 -20.71 3.94
CA ASP A 218 -9.66 -21.24 2.92
C ASP A 218 -9.31 -20.15 1.87
N LYS A 219 -10.27 -19.29 1.49
CA LYS A 219 -9.99 -18.10 0.66
C LYS A 219 -9.07 -17.12 1.35
N ALA A 220 -9.26 -16.85 2.65
CA ALA A 220 -8.45 -15.92 3.41
C ALA A 220 -7.01 -16.45 3.60
N PHE A 221 -6.84 -17.74 3.87
CA PHE A 221 -5.53 -18.37 3.94
C PHE A 221 -4.79 -18.33 2.59
N ASN A 222 -5.51 -18.55 1.48
CA ASN A 222 -4.92 -18.39 0.15
C ASN A 222 -4.54 -16.94 -0.15
N ALA A 223 -5.33 -15.96 0.27
CA ALA A 223 -4.98 -14.54 0.14
C ALA A 223 -3.72 -14.19 0.95
N LEU A 224 -3.61 -14.68 2.19
CA LEU A 224 -2.41 -14.49 3.01
C LEU A 224 -1.18 -15.15 2.37
N ARG A 225 -1.31 -16.41 1.91
CA ARG A 225 -0.24 -17.10 1.19
C ARG A 225 0.22 -16.32 -0.03
N GLN A 226 -0.74 -15.85 -0.86
CA GLN A 226 -0.41 -15.06 -2.04
C GLN A 226 0.33 -13.77 -1.68
N LEU A 227 -0.10 -13.07 -0.64
CA LEU A 227 0.58 -11.85 -0.18
C LEU A 227 2.02 -12.13 0.25
N ILE A 228 2.27 -13.23 0.98
CA ILE A 228 3.61 -13.67 1.37
C ILE A 228 4.45 -14.02 0.12
N ASP A 229 3.88 -14.79 -0.83
CA ASP A 229 4.56 -15.18 -2.06
C ASP A 229 4.96 -13.96 -2.92
N GLU A 230 4.11 -12.94 -2.96
CA GLU A 230 4.42 -11.67 -3.64
C GLU A 230 5.57 -10.91 -2.96
N VAL A 231 5.63 -10.92 -1.62
CA VAL A 231 6.74 -10.33 -0.86
C VAL A 231 8.04 -11.09 -1.14
N ASP A 232 8.02 -12.42 -1.02
CA ASP A 232 9.19 -13.27 -1.20
C ASP A 232 9.74 -13.23 -2.65
N SER A 233 8.85 -13.05 -3.62
CA SER A 233 9.25 -12.87 -5.03
C SER A 233 9.80 -11.48 -5.36
N GLY A 234 9.86 -10.55 -4.39
CA GLY A 234 10.35 -9.18 -4.57
C GLY A 234 9.40 -8.29 -5.38
N ARG A 235 8.13 -8.66 -5.50
CA ARG A 235 7.15 -7.85 -6.26
C ARG A 235 6.65 -6.62 -5.51
N PHE A 236 6.97 -6.51 -4.22
CA PHE A 236 6.65 -5.36 -3.36
C PHE A 236 7.92 -4.66 -2.86
N PRO A 237 8.72 -4.03 -3.75
CA PRO A 237 9.93 -3.34 -3.34
C PRO A 237 9.62 -2.23 -2.34
N GLY A 238 10.29 -2.24 -1.19
CA GLY A 238 10.06 -1.27 -0.13
C GLY A 238 8.94 -1.66 0.84
N LEU A 239 8.48 -2.93 0.85
CA LEU A 239 7.47 -3.40 1.81
C LEU A 239 8.10 -4.19 2.96
N TYR A 240 7.82 -3.78 4.19
CA TYR A 240 7.94 -4.59 5.39
C TYR A 240 6.55 -5.05 5.80
N LEU A 241 6.24 -6.33 5.56
CA LEU A 241 4.96 -6.93 5.95
C LEU A 241 5.12 -7.66 7.28
N LEU A 242 4.38 -7.22 8.28
CA LEU A 242 4.31 -7.85 9.59
C LEU A 242 2.91 -8.39 9.84
N VAL A 243 2.83 -9.65 10.23
CA VAL A 243 1.57 -10.32 10.56
C VAL A 243 1.62 -10.76 12.02
N THR A 244 0.60 -10.46 12.81
CA THR A 244 0.52 -10.93 14.20
C THR A 244 -0.59 -11.96 14.36
N GLY A 245 -0.34 -12.97 15.20
CA GLY A 245 -1.32 -13.99 15.49
C GLY A 245 -1.02 -14.76 16.78
N THR A 246 -2.00 -15.56 17.21
CA THR A 246 -1.85 -16.44 18.36
C THR A 246 -1.15 -17.75 17.98
N PRO A 247 -0.52 -18.49 18.94
CA PRO A 247 0.03 -19.83 18.68
C PRO A 247 -1.01 -20.77 18.07
N ALA A 248 -2.26 -20.68 18.50
CA ALA A 248 -3.34 -21.49 17.96
C ALA A 248 -3.59 -21.24 16.46
N PHE A 249 -3.36 -20.03 15.97
CA PHE A 249 -3.44 -19.71 14.54
C PHE A 249 -2.31 -20.41 13.75
N TYR A 250 -1.11 -20.42 14.27
CA TYR A 250 0.06 -21.00 13.58
C TYR A 250 0.10 -22.52 13.67
N GLU A 251 -0.26 -23.11 14.82
CA GLU A 251 -0.06 -24.53 15.14
C GLU A 251 -1.37 -25.32 15.30
N GLY A 252 -2.48 -24.63 15.54
CA GLY A 252 -3.76 -25.28 15.83
C GLY A 252 -4.40 -25.92 14.59
N PRO A 253 -5.30 -26.90 14.81
CA PRO A 253 -5.95 -27.66 13.72
C PRO A 253 -6.89 -26.80 12.85
N SER A 254 -7.34 -25.66 13.36
CA SER A 254 -8.14 -24.67 12.60
C SER A 254 -7.31 -23.54 12.04
N GLY A 255 -6.01 -23.54 12.24
CA GLY A 255 -5.05 -22.55 11.79
C GLY A 255 -4.43 -22.87 10.45
N VAL A 256 -3.23 -22.34 10.24
CA VAL A 256 -2.49 -22.43 8.97
C VAL A 256 -2.13 -23.84 8.55
N ALA A 257 -2.06 -24.79 9.50
CA ALA A 257 -1.82 -26.21 9.22
C ALA A 257 -2.83 -26.82 8.21
N ARG A 258 -4.01 -26.22 8.09
CA ARG A 258 -5.03 -26.64 7.09
C ARG A 258 -4.60 -26.40 5.65
N LEU A 259 -3.73 -25.44 5.41
CA LEU A 259 -3.18 -25.13 4.08
C LEU A 259 -1.67 -25.35 4.09
N ALA A 260 -1.23 -26.55 3.74
CA ALA A 260 0.19 -26.94 3.79
C ALA A 260 1.15 -25.93 3.13
N PRO A 261 0.83 -25.32 1.95
CA PRO A 261 1.69 -24.29 1.39
C PRO A 261 1.84 -23.02 2.25
N LEU A 262 0.81 -22.62 2.99
CA LEU A 262 0.89 -21.49 3.93
C LEU A 262 1.67 -21.90 5.19
N ALA A 263 1.44 -23.10 5.70
CA ALA A 263 2.15 -23.61 6.86
C ALA A 263 3.68 -23.66 6.62
N GLN A 264 4.12 -24.04 5.43
CA GLN A 264 5.53 -24.03 5.05
C GLN A 264 6.17 -22.64 5.10
N ARG A 265 5.43 -21.59 4.64
CA ARG A 265 5.92 -20.21 4.65
C ARG A 265 5.97 -19.58 6.04
N LEU A 266 5.13 -20.09 6.94
CA LEU A 266 5.03 -19.63 8.33
C LEU A 266 5.76 -20.59 9.30
N ALA A 267 6.39 -21.66 8.79
CA ALA A 267 7.25 -22.52 9.58
C ALA A 267 8.44 -21.72 10.12
N THR A 268 8.72 -21.87 11.39
CA THR A 268 9.91 -21.28 12.02
C THR A 268 11.04 -22.25 11.85
N ASP A 269 12.06 -21.90 11.08
CA ASP A 269 13.36 -22.58 11.17
C ASP A 269 14.06 -22.06 12.43
N PHE A 270 14.30 -22.96 13.37
CA PHE A 270 15.07 -22.68 14.59
C PHE A 270 16.53 -23.10 14.37
#